data_a052b19475cbf53e584e9a5c70297aaa
#
_entry.id   a052b19475cbf53e584e9a5c70297aaa
#
_cell.length_a   1.000
_cell.length_b   1.000
_cell.length_c   1.000
_cell.angle_alpha   90.00
_cell.angle_beta   90.00
_cell.angle_gamma   90.00
#
_symmetry.space_group_name_H-M   'P 1'
#
loop_
_entity.id
_entity.type
_entity.pdbx_description
1 polymer ?
#
loop_
_entity_poly.entity_id
_entity_poly.type
_entity_poly.pdbx_seq_one_letter_code
_entity_poly.pdbx_strand_id
1 'polypeptide(L)'
;MCIRDRDKLAPMLIRRAAKKNYIAVIIDPIYKVITGDENSADQMANFCNQFDKVCTELKVATIYCHHHSKGSQGGKKSMDRASGSGVFARDPDAMLDMIELELSEDVLKAEENKAVCAACKQYLDAHFKWEDDLSEDDLCSAYQMMNYCENLLDKWQWLNLQRIVEEAKKRARGLTAWRIEGTLRELSLIH
;
A
#
# COMPACT_ATOMS: atom_id res chain seq x y z
N MET A 1 -21.91 18.44 11.60
CA MET A 1 -20.93 19.00 12.55
C MET A 1 -20.95 20.52 12.41
N CYS A 2 -21.21 21.26 13.47
CA CYS A 2 -21.52 22.70 13.42
C CYS A 2 -20.23 23.54 13.19
N ILE A 3 -20.37 24.70 12.53
CA ILE A 3 -19.27 25.66 12.21
C ILE A 3 -18.40 26.04 13.43
N ARG A 4 -18.89 25.86 14.65
CA ARG A 4 -18.16 26.10 15.92
C ARG A 4 -17.07 25.04 16.25
N ASP A 5 -16.92 23.98 15.46
CA ASP A 5 -15.99 22.88 15.79
C ASP A 5 -14.64 22.96 15.06
N ARG A 6 -14.41 24.01 14.24
CA ARG A 6 -13.20 24.15 13.42
C ARG A 6 -11.89 24.19 14.22
N ASP A 7 -11.93 24.80 15.41
CA ASP A 7 -10.73 24.97 16.24
C ASP A 7 -10.56 23.89 17.31
N LYS A 8 -11.39 22.84 17.26
CA LYS A 8 -11.43 21.81 18.31
C LYS A 8 -10.69 20.52 17.98
N LEU A 9 -10.23 20.34 16.74
CA LEU A 9 -9.60 19.09 16.33
C LEU A 9 -8.31 18.85 17.12
N ALA A 10 -7.36 19.79 17.08
CA ALA A 10 -6.11 19.66 17.80
C ALA A 10 -6.30 19.52 19.31
N PRO A 11 -7.07 20.41 20.01
CA PRO A 11 -7.32 20.24 21.44
C PRO A 11 -7.96 18.91 21.80
N MET A 12 -8.85 18.38 20.95
CA MET A 12 -9.49 17.09 21.17
C MET A 12 -8.49 15.92 21.04
N LEU A 13 -7.67 15.92 19.99
CA LEU A 13 -6.64 14.91 19.77
C LEU A 13 -5.60 14.94 20.90
N ILE A 14 -5.10 16.14 21.25
CA ILE A 14 -4.13 16.34 22.31
C ILE A 14 -4.68 15.80 23.64
N ARG A 15 -5.88 16.20 24.02
CA ARG A 15 -6.50 15.72 25.28
C ARG A 15 -6.69 14.20 25.33
N ARG A 16 -7.03 13.57 24.19
CA ARG A 16 -7.24 12.12 24.12
C ARG A 16 -5.93 11.33 24.12
N ALA A 17 -4.91 11.86 23.45
CA ALA A 17 -3.64 11.19 23.24
C ALA A 17 -2.60 11.51 24.32
N ALA A 18 -2.70 12.64 25.04
CA ALA A 18 -1.72 13.08 26.03
C ALA A 18 -1.39 12.07 27.14
N LYS A 19 -2.32 11.17 27.45
CA LYS A 19 -2.13 10.12 28.47
C LYS A 19 -1.48 8.84 27.95
N LYS A 20 -1.11 8.82 26.67
CA LYS A 20 -0.61 7.64 25.97
C LYS A 20 0.69 8.02 25.24
N ASN A 21 1.68 7.13 25.29
CA ASN A 21 2.96 7.32 24.60
C ASN A 21 2.84 6.90 23.12
N TYR A 22 2.01 7.59 22.35
CA TYR A 22 1.95 7.40 20.90
C TYR A 22 3.16 8.03 20.24
N ILE A 23 3.63 7.44 19.15
CA ILE A 23 4.69 7.98 18.29
C ILE A 23 4.12 8.65 17.05
N ALA A 24 2.89 8.31 16.67
CA ALA A 24 2.21 8.87 15.52
C ALA A 24 0.70 8.96 15.71
N VAL A 25 0.08 9.91 15.00
CA VAL A 25 -1.38 10.02 14.81
C VAL A 25 -1.66 9.85 13.33
N ILE A 26 -2.49 8.86 12.97
CA ILE A 26 -2.86 8.57 11.58
C ILE A 26 -4.30 8.96 11.35
N ILE A 27 -4.56 9.73 10.28
CA ILE A 27 -5.88 10.21 9.86
C ILE A 27 -6.16 9.71 8.44
N ASP A 28 -7.05 8.74 8.32
CA ASP A 28 -7.42 8.13 7.04
C ASP A 28 -8.96 8.04 6.90
N PRO A 29 -9.52 8.70 5.92
CA PRO A 29 -8.96 9.78 5.09
C PRO A 29 -9.13 11.17 5.73
N ILE A 30 -8.27 12.11 5.33
CA ILE A 30 -8.25 13.48 5.86
C ILE A 30 -9.56 14.25 5.61
N TYR A 31 -10.22 14.03 4.46
CA TYR A 31 -11.44 14.76 4.09
C TYR A 31 -12.59 14.60 5.10
N LYS A 32 -12.60 13.53 5.89
CA LYS A 32 -13.63 13.32 6.93
C LYS A 32 -13.50 14.28 8.11
N VAL A 33 -12.34 14.89 8.27
CA VAL A 33 -12.07 15.82 9.37
C VAL A 33 -11.84 17.24 8.88
N ILE A 34 -11.68 17.47 7.57
CA ILE A 34 -11.64 18.80 6.97
C ILE A 34 -12.94 19.54 7.26
N THR A 35 -12.80 20.75 7.75
CA THR A 35 -13.91 21.69 7.99
C THR A 35 -13.66 22.94 7.16
N GLY A 36 -14.58 23.25 6.24
CA GLY A 36 -14.46 24.40 5.35
C GLY A 36 -14.32 24.01 3.88
N ASP A 37 -13.94 24.97 3.05
CA ASP A 37 -13.70 24.78 1.63
C ASP A 37 -12.26 24.32 1.40
N GLU A 38 -12.10 23.08 0.91
CA GLU A 38 -10.76 22.52 0.61
C GLU A 38 -10.02 23.25 -0.52
N ASN A 39 -10.73 24.06 -1.31
CA ASN A 39 -10.12 24.89 -2.36
C ASN A 39 -9.63 26.25 -1.82
N SER A 40 -9.99 26.62 -0.61
CA SER A 40 -9.54 27.86 0.04
C SER A 40 -8.17 27.62 0.69
N ALA A 41 -7.14 28.27 0.15
CA ALA A 41 -5.76 28.15 0.68
C ALA A 41 -5.67 28.58 2.16
N ASP A 42 -6.33 29.69 2.54
CA ASP A 42 -6.28 30.21 3.92
C ASP A 42 -6.96 29.25 4.90
N GLN A 43 -8.10 28.65 4.50
CA GLN A 43 -8.81 27.71 5.36
C GLN A 43 -8.01 26.42 5.53
N MET A 44 -7.36 25.97 4.47
CA MET A 44 -6.51 24.77 4.52
C MET A 44 -5.20 25.00 5.27
N ALA A 45 -4.57 26.17 5.13
CA ALA A 45 -3.40 26.52 5.95
C ALA A 45 -3.74 26.53 7.45
N ASN A 46 -4.87 27.16 7.82
CA ASN A 46 -5.34 27.13 9.21
C ASN A 46 -5.68 25.73 9.70
N PHE A 47 -6.18 24.87 8.83
CA PHE A 47 -6.45 23.46 9.15
C PHE A 47 -5.14 22.69 9.37
N CYS A 48 -4.15 22.83 8.49
CA CYS A 48 -2.84 22.18 8.61
C CYS A 48 -2.09 22.63 9.88
N ASN A 49 -2.15 23.90 10.24
CA ASN A 49 -1.61 24.41 11.49
C ASN A 49 -2.16 23.73 12.77
N GLN A 50 -3.32 23.05 12.69
CA GLN A 50 -3.80 22.23 13.81
C GLN A 50 -2.93 20.98 14.02
N PHE A 51 -2.37 20.42 12.95
CA PHE A 51 -1.48 19.27 13.05
C PHE A 51 -0.12 19.64 13.64
N ASP A 52 0.40 20.82 13.30
CA ASP A 52 1.63 21.34 13.91
C ASP A 52 1.51 21.43 15.44
N LYS A 53 0.35 21.85 15.92
CA LYS A 53 0.07 21.87 17.37
C LYS A 53 0.06 20.45 17.94
N VAL A 54 -0.57 19.49 17.25
CA VAL A 54 -0.58 18.09 17.68
C VAL A 54 0.83 17.51 17.74
N CYS A 55 1.63 17.74 16.69
CA CYS A 55 3.02 17.30 16.61
C CYS A 55 3.85 17.90 17.76
N THR A 56 3.73 19.21 17.98
CA THR A 56 4.53 19.94 18.97
C THR A 56 4.17 19.55 20.41
N GLU A 57 2.87 19.48 20.73
CA GLU A 57 2.42 19.22 22.11
C GLU A 57 2.54 17.76 22.52
N LEU A 58 2.30 16.83 21.58
CA LEU A 58 2.38 15.40 21.84
C LEU A 58 3.74 14.79 21.50
N LYS A 59 4.60 15.51 20.77
CA LYS A 59 5.87 14.99 20.21
C LYS A 59 5.68 13.75 19.35
N VAL A 60 4.66 13.78 18.49
CA VAL A 60 4.27 12.70 17.58
C VAL A 60 4.39 13.15 16.13
N ALA A 61 4.54 12.21 15.20
CA ALA A 61 4.31 12.46 13.78
C ALA A 61 2.81 12.45 13.49
N THR A 62 2.32 13.39 12.67
CA THR A 62 0.95 13.32 12.12
C THR A 62 1.02 12.85 10.68
N ILE A 63 0.33 11.76 10.38
CA ILE A 63 0.25 11.14 9.06
C ILE A 63 -1.21 11.25 8.60
N TYR A 64 -1.45 11.80 7.41
CA TYR A 64 -2.79 11.84 6.86
C TYR A 64 -2.84 11.37 5.41
N CYS A 65 -3.93 10.66 5.06
CA CYS A 65 -4.16 10.15 3.72
C CYS A 65 -5.11 11.09 2.97
N HIS A 66 -4.70 11.49 1.78
CA HIS A 66 -5.47 12.36 0.89
C HIS A 66 -5.64 11.70 -0.47
N HIS A 67 -6.80 11.87 -1.10
CA HIS A 67 -7.03 11.33 -2.44
C HIS A 67 -6.42 12.22 -3.52
N HIS A 68 -6.01 11.58 -4.62
CA HIS A 68 -5.61 12.30 -5.82
C HIS A 68 -6.78 13.06 -6.44
N SER A 69 -6.48 14.18 -7.09
CA SER A 69 -7.44 14.90 -7.92
C SER A 69 -7.93 14.00 -9.06
N LYS A 70 -9.16 14.22 -9.55
CA LYS A 70 -9.72 13.45 -10.66
C LYS A 70 -8.88 13.62 -11.94
N GLY A 71 -8.82 12.56 -12.75
CA GLY A 71 -8.15 12.52 -14.04
C GLY A 71 -6.83 11.75 -14.03
N SER A 72 -6.17 11.67 -15.20
CA SER A 72 -4.91 10.93 -15.35
C SER A 72 -3.81 11.50 -14.47
N GLN A 73 -3.16 10.64 -13.70
CA GLN A 73 -2.11 11.01 -12.75
C GLN A 73 -0.69 10.80 -13.31
N GLY A 74 -0.56 10.05 -14.42
CA GLY A 74 0.74 9.64 -14.95
C GLY A 74 1.67 10.78 -15.39
N GLY A 75 1.10 11.90 -15.86
CA GLY A 75 1.87 13.07 -16.29
C GLY A 75 1.99 14.20 -15.26
N LYS A 76 1.37 14.07 -14.09
CA LYS A 76 1.42 15.10 -13.05
C LYS A 76 2.62 14.87 -12.11
N LYS A 77 3.22 15.97 -11.65
CA LYS A 77 4.18 15.90 -10.53
C LYS A 77 3.44 15.52 -9.25
N SER A 78 4.15 14.90 -8.31
CA SER A 78 3.60 14.48 -7.01
C SER A 78 2.83 15.62 -6.31
N MET A 79 3.41 16.82 -6.28
CA MET A 79 2.80 18.00 -5.67
C MET A 79 1.49 18.47 -6.34
N ASP A 80 1.26 18.11 -7.61
CA ASP A 80 0.08 18.52 -8.39
C ASP A 80 -1.03 17.46 -8.38
N ARG A 81 -0.79 16.31 -7.73
CA ARG A 81 -1.76 15.20 -7.67
C ARG A 81 -2.81 15.34 -6.59
N ALA A 82 -2.47 16.02 -5.48
CA ALA A 82 -3.41 16.22 -4.38
C ALA A 82 -4.64 17.02 -4.85
N SER A 83 -5.83 16.64 -4.40
CA SER A 83 -7.05 17.41 -4.64
C SER A 83 -7.12 18.65 -3.75
N GLY A 84 -7.89 19.66 -4.16
CA GLY A 84 -8.10 20.88 -3.39
C GLY A 84 -6.99 21.92 -3.57
N SER A 85 -6.77 22.75 -2.55
CA SER A 85 -5.75 23.78 -2.58
C SER A 85 -4.35 23.17 -2.52
N GLY A 86 -3.36 23.78 -3.18
CA GLY A 86 -1.96 23.33 -3.16
C GLY A 86 -1.29 23.35 -1.77
N VAL A 87 -2.00 23.71 -0.72
CA VAL A 87 -1.50 23.71 0.67
C VAL A 87 -1.13 22.30 1.10
N PHE A 88 -1.98 21.31 0.84
CA PHE A 88 -1.70 19.90 1.18
C PHE A 88 -0.45 19.33 0.51
N ALA A 89 0.01 19.93 -0.59
CA ALA A 89 1.23 19.52 -1.26
C ALA A 89 2.49 20.24 -0.75
N ARG A 90 2.34 21.39 -0.08
CA ARG A 90 3.46 22.25 0.35
C ARG A 90 3.71 22.23 1.85
N ASP A 91 2.69 21.93 2.62
CA ASP A 91 2.73 21.97 4.09
C ASP A 91 3.47 20.77 4.70
N PRO A 92 3.25 19.51 4.26
CA PRO A 92 3.90 18.35 4.86
C PRO A 92 5.43 18.35 4.69
N ASP A 93 6.15 17.86 5.70
CA ASP A 93 7.59 17.63 5.62
C ASP A 93 7.95 16.48 4.66
N ALA A 94 7.06 15.51 4.55
CA ALA A 94 7.21 14.38 3.63
C ALA A 94 5.86 14.04 2.98
N MET A 95 5.88 13.75 1.68
CA MET A 95 4.74 13.29 0.92
C MET A 95 5.09 11.98 0.21
N LEU A 96 4.23 10.97 0.40
CA LEU A 96 4.32 9.69 -0.30
C LEU A 96 3.10 9.55 -1.21
N ASP A 97 3.37 9.41 -2.48
CA ASP A 97 2.38 9.28 -3.53
C ASP A 97 2.29 7.82 -3.94
N MET A 98 1.12 7.23 -3.82
CA MET A 98 0.88 5.83 -4.19
C MET A 98 0.06 5.80 -5.48
N ILE A 99 0.64 5.25 -6.54
CA ILE A 99 0.05 5.18 -7.87
C ILE A 99 -0.11 3.72 -8.24
N GLU A 100 -1.35 3.29 -8.42
CA GLU A 100 -1.63 1.94 -8.91
C GLU A 100 -1.16 1.81 -10.36
N LEU A 101 -0.45 0.72 -10.64
CA LEU A 101 0.08 0.38 -11.95
C LEU A 101 -0.78 -0.70 -12.59
N GLU A 102 -1.10 -0.53 -13.86
CA GLU A 102 -1.64 -1.63 -14.66
C GLU A 102 -0.56 -2.70 -14.86
N LEU A 103 -0.86 -3.93 -14.45
CA LEU A 103 -0.01 -5.08 -14.71
C LEU A 103 -0.30 -5.60 -16.11
N SER A 104 0.74 -5.78 -16.92
CA SER A 104 0.61 -6.42 -18.22
C SER A 104 0.26 -7.90 -18.05
N GLU A 105 -0.41 -8.47 -19.05
CA GLU A 105 -0.76 -9.89 -19.07
C GLU A 105 0.47 -10.81 -18.95
N ASP A 106 1.63 -10.37 -19.48
CA ASP A 106 2.87 -11.14 -19.38
C ASP A 106 3.42 -11.17 -17.95
N VAL A 107 3.31 -10.06 -17.21
CA VAL A 107 3.68 -10.02 -15.79
C VAL A 107 2.75 -10.92 -14.96
N LEU A 108 1.43 -10.85 -15.21
CA LEU A 108 0.46 -11.71 -14.51
C LEU A 108 0.71 -13.18 -14.78
N LYS A 109 1.01 -13.57 -16.04
CA LYS A 109 1.38 -14.95 -16.40
C LYS A 109 2.68 -15.41 -15.73
N ALA A 110 3.68 -14.53 -15.67
CA ALA A 110 4.93 -14.86 -14.99
C ALA A 110 4.71 -15.08 -13.47
N GLU A 111 3.90 -14.25 -12.82
CA GLU A 111 3.56 -14.42 -11.40
C GLU A 111 2.69 -15.66 -11.17
N GLU A 112 1.77 -15.96 -12.08
CA GLU A 112 0.99 -17.20 -12.06
C GLU A 112 1.90 -18.44 -12.18
N ASN A 113 2.85 -18.43 -13.13
CA ASN A 113 3.84 -19.52 -13.26
C ASN A 113 4.63 -19.71 -11.96
N LYS A 114 5.15 -18.65 -11.37
CA LYS A 114 5.88 -18.70 -10.08
C LYS A 114 4.99 -19.27 -8.96
N ALA A 115 3.73 -18.85 -8.90
CA ALA A 115 2.80 -19.31 -7.87
C ALA A 115 2.50 -20.80 -8.00
N VAL A 116 2.37 -21.33 -9.23
CA VAL A 116 2.20 -22.78 -9.50
C VAL A 116 3.44 -23.54 -9.07
N CYS A 117 4.63 -23.12 -9.50
CA CYS A 117 5.90 -23.76 -9.12
C CYS A 117 6.05 -23.82 -7.59
N ALA A 118 5.80 -22.69 -6.91
CA ALA A 118 5.87 -22.63 -5.45
C ALA A 118 4.86 -23.56 -4.76
N ALA A 119 3.63 -23.65 -5.27
CA ALA A 119 2.61 -24.53 -4.73
C ALA A 119 2.99 -26.01 -4.89
N CYS A 120 3.48 -26.40 -6.07
CA CYS A 120 3.96 -27.77 -6.32
C CYS A 120 5.16 -28.10 -5.41
N LYS A 121 6.15 -27.20 -5.34
CA LYS A 121 7.32 -27.40 -4.49
C LYS A 121 6.91 -27.57 -3.02
N GLN A 122 6.08 -26.70 -2.48
CA GLN A 122 5.64 -26.79 -1.10
C GLN A 122 4.89 -28.09 -0.82
N TYR A 123 4.10 -28.58 -1.79
CA TYR A 123 3.39 -29.84 -1.67
C TYR A 123 4.34 -31.03 -1.65
N LEU A 124 5.33 -31.03 -2.55
CA LEU A 124 6.32 -32.10 -2.66
C LEU A 124 7.22 -32.15 -1.41
N ASP A 125 7.72 -31.01 -0.94
CA ASP A 125 8.56 -30.89 0.27
C ASP A 125 7.87 -31.48 1.52
N ALA A 126 6.54 -31.38 1.58
CA ALA A 126 5.77 -31.88 2.71
C ALA A 126 5.56 -33.41 2.69
N HIS A 127 5.68 -34.07 1.52
CA HIS A 127 5.22 -35.47 1.35
C HIS A 127 6.25 -36.40 0.73
N PHE A 128 7.27 -35.87 0.04
CA PHE A 128 8.19 -36.67 -0.78
C PHE A 128 9.65 -36.23 -0.64
N LYS A 129 10.58 -37.11 -1.01
CA LYS A 129 11.97 -36.82 -1.32
C LYS A 129 12.09 -36.73 -2.83
N TRP A 130 12.33 -35.61 -3.42
CA TRP A 130 12.19 -35.33 -4.85
C TRP A 130 13.27 -34.41 -5.44
N GLU A 131 14.10 -33.77 -4.59
CA GLU A 131 15.00 -32.68 -4.96
C GLU A 131 16.01 -33.06 -6.06
N ASP A 132 16.37 -34.32 -6.19
CA ASP A 132 17.33 -34.81 -7.19
C ASP A 132 16.68 -35.20 -8.55
N ASP A 133 15.35 -35.13 -8.65
CA ASP A 133 14.60 -35.61 -9.81
C ASP A 133 14.36 -34.53 -10.88
N LEU A 134 14.52 -33.24 -10.54
CA LEU A 134 14.22 -32.13 -11.41
C LEU A 134 15.41 -31.17 -11.51
N SER A 135 15.62 -30.60 -12.70
CA SER A 135 16.63 -29.55 -12.93
C SER A 135 16.15 -28.20 -12.41
N GLU A 136 17.07 -27.24 -12.25
CA GLU A 136 16.73 -25.86 -11.86
C GLU A 136 15.76 -25.20 -12.86
N ASP A 137 15.88 -25.50 -14.16
CA ASP A 137 14.99 -25.01 -15.20
C ASP A 137 13.58 -25.58 -15.05
N ASP A 138 13.46 -26.88 -14.72
CA ASP A 138 12.16 -27.52 -14.48
C ASP A 138 11.43 -26.91 -13.28
N LEU A 139 12.18 -26.56 -12.22
CA LEU A 139 11.64 -25.91 -11.02
C LEU A 139 11.04 -24.51 -11.29
N CYS A 140 11.45 -23.88 -12.39
CA CYS A 140 10.94 -22.58 -12.84
C CYS A 140 9.79 -22.70 -13.84
N SER A 141 9.42 -23.90 -14.26
CA SER A 141 8.37 -24.17 -15.25
C SER A 141 7.13 -24.79 -14.60
N ALA A 142 6.02 -24.04 -14.57
CA ALA A 142 4.74 -24.56 -14.07
C ALA A 142 4.29 -25.81 -14.82
N TYR A 143 4.57 -25.89 -16.12
CA TYR A 143 4.24 -27.06 -16.92
C TYR A 143 5.03 -28.29 -16.47
N GLN A 144 6.34 -28.17 -16.31
CA GLN A 144 7.19 -29.28 -15.88
C GLN A 144 6.85 -29.75 -14.46
N MET A 145 6.69 -28.78 -13.54
CA MET A 145 6.31 -29.07 -12.16
C MET A 145 4.96 -29.81 -12.07
N MET A 146 3.95 -29.34 -12.80
CA MET A 146 2.64 -30.02 -12.85
C MET A 146 2.73 -31.41 -13.46
N ASN A 147 3.46 -31.58 -14.57
CA ASN A 147 3.66 -32.86 -15.21
C ASN A 147 4.40 -33.88 -14.30
N TYR A 148 5.43 -33.43 -13.60
CA TYR A 148 6.12 -34.27 -12.61
C TYR A 148 5.18 -34.68 -11.49
N CYS A 149 4.41 -33.77 -10.91
CA CYS A 149 3.44 -34.06 -9.87
C CYS A 149 2.35 -35.02 -10.33
N GLU A 150 1.82 -34.86 -11.56
CA GLU A 150 0.80 -35.74 -12.12
C GLU A 150 1.28 -37.20 -12.25
N ASN A 151 2.55 -37.42 -12.60
CA ASN A 151 3.15 -38.72 -12.72
C ASN A 151 3.54 -39.36 -11.37
N LEU A 152 3.81 -38.53 -10.35
CA LEU A 152 4.25 -39.00 -9.04
C LEU A 152 3.10 -39.28 -8.08
N LEU A 153 2.05 -38.46 -8.12
CA LEU A 153 1.00 -38.44 -7.11
C LEU A 153 -0.12 -39.43 -7.41
N ASP A 154 -0.70 -40.01 -6.35
CA ASP A 154 -1.94 -40.76 -6.50
C ASP A 154 -3.13 -39.81 -6.82
N LYS A 155 -4.26 -40.40 -7.18
CA LYS A 155 -5.45 -39.63 -7.61
C LYS A 155 -5.93 -38.63 -6.58
N TRP A 156 -5.89 -38.95 -5.29
CA TRP A 156 -6.37 -38.04 -4.24
C TRP A 156 -5.39 -36.90 -3.96
N GLN A 157 -4.12 -37.24 -3.93
CA GLN A 157 -3.03 -36.28 -3.79
C GLN A 157 -3.02 -35.28 -4.96
N TRP A 158 -3.18 -35.77 -6.19
CA TRP A 158 -3.28 -34.98 -7.40
C TRP A 158 -4.47 -33.99 -7.34
N LEU A 159 -5.68 -34.47 -7.00
CA LEU A 159 -6.86 -33.61 -6.85
C LEU A 159 -6.66 -32.54 -5.77
N ASN A 160 -6.00 -32.86 -4.67
CA ASN A 160 -5.70 -31.90 -3.62
C ASN A 160 -4.70 -30.85 -4.10
N LEU A 161 -3.63 -31.27 -4.79
CA LEU A 161 -2.65 -30.35 -5.37
C LEU A 161 -3.31 -29.41 -6.40
N GLN A 162 -4.15 -29.93 -7.30
CA GLN A 162 -4.87 -29.13 -8.28
C GLN A 162 -5.69 -28.01 -7.59
N ARG A 163 -6.38 -28.31 -6.50
CA ARG A 163 -7.12 -27.28 -5.73
C ARG A 163 -6.19 -26.21 -5.17
N ILE A 164 -5.04 -26.62 -4.61
CA ILE A 164 -4.04 -25.68 -4.07
C ILE A 164 -3.48 -24.80 -5.18
N VAL A 165 -3.18 -25.37 -6.33
CA VAL A 165 -2.68 -24.65 -7.51
C VAL A 165 -3.70 -23.64 -8.03
N GLU A 166 -4.99 -24.01 -8.14
CA GLU A 166 -6.01 -23.06 -8.57
C GLU A 166 -6.21 -21.88 -7.60
N GLU A 167 -6.12 -22.15 -6.30
CA GLU A 167 -6.11 -21.09 -5.31
C GLU A 167 -4.87 -20.17 -5.42
N ALA A 168 -3.70 -20.73 -5.72
CA ALA A 168 -2.46 -19.99 -5.94
C ALA A 168 -2.54 -19.11 -7.20
N LYS A 169 -3.06 -19.66 -8.32
CA LYS A 169 -3.31 -18.89 -9.56
C LYS A 169 -4.28 -17.74 -9.32
N LYS A 170 -5.38 -18.01 -8.61
CA LYS A 170 -6.37 -16.97 -8.28
C LYS A 170 -5.75 -15.83 -7.49
N ARG A 171 -4.87 -16.13 -6.52
CA ARG A 171 -4.13 -15.12 -5.75
C ARG A 171 -3.17 -14.33 -6.64
N ALA A 172 -2.41 -15.00 -7.51
CA ALA A 172 -1.49 -14.34 -8.43
C ALA A 172 -2.20 -13.38 -9.40
N ARG A 173 -3.37 -13.77 -9.93
CA ARG A 173 -4.21 -12.90 -10.78
C ARG A 173 -4.84 -11.72 -10.03
N GLY A 174 -4.96 -11.81 -8.72
CA GLY A 174 -5.46 -10.74 -7.86
C GLY A 174 -4.38 -9.78 -7.36
N LEU A 175 -3.13 -9.92 -7.82
CA LEU A 175 -2.05 -9.01 -7.44
C LEU A 175 -2.27 -7.61 -8.00
N THR A 176 -1.92 -6.62 -7.21
CA THR A 176 -1.85 -5.21 -7.59
C THR A 176 -0.42 -4.72 -7.42
N ALA A 177 0.01 -3.83 -8.29
CA ALA A 177 1.30 -3.18 -8.20
C ALA A 177 1.14 -1.69 -7.95
N TRP A 178 2.00 -1.14 -7.13
CA TRP A 178 1.97 0.26 -6.75
C TRP A 178 3.34 0.88 -6.91
N ARG A 179 3.40 2.03 -7.57
CA ARG A 179 4.57 2.89 -7.57
C ARG A 179 4.45 3.87 -6.43
N ILE A 180 5.49 3.95 -5.60
CA ILE A 180 5.57 4.91 -4.51
C ILE A 180 6.59 5.96 -4.90
N GLU A 181 6.15 7.22 -4.98
CA GLU A 181 7.00 8.38 -5.20
C GLU A 181 7.06 9.20 -3.91
N GLY A 182 8.27 9.53 -3.46
CA GLY A 182 8.47 10.33 -2.25
C GLY A 182 9.00 11.71 -2.59
N THR A 183 8.42 12.73 -1.93
CA THR A 183 8.95 14.09 -1.93
C THR A 183 9.20 14.50 -0.49
N LEU A 184 10.43 14.90 -0.19
CA LEU A 184 10.81 15.46 1.11
C LEU A 184 10.94 16.98 0.98
N ARG A 185 10.44 17.69 1.97
CA ARG A 185 10.75 19.12 2.13
C ARG A 185 12.23 19.24 2.43
N GLU A 186 12.94 20.12 1.75
CA GLU A 186 14.34 20.37 2.06
C GLU A 186 14.46 20.85 3.51
N LEU A 187 14.89 19.93 4.36
CA LEU A 187 15.36 20.27 5.68
C LEU A 187 16.72 20.92 5.46
N SER A 188 16.82 22.24 5.52
CA SER A 188 18.10 22.90 5.62
C SER A 188 18.80 22.31 6.85
N LEU A 189 19.83 21.51 6.63
CA LEU A 189 20.72 21.08 7.70
C LEU A 189 21.33 22.35 8.30
N ILE A 190 20.76 22.78 9.40
CA ILE A 190 21.40 23.79 10.26
C ILE A 190 22.57 23.04 10.89
N HIS A 191 23.75 23.28 10.36
CA HIS A 191 25.02 22.85 10.94
C HIS A 191 25.32 23.67 12.19
#